data_3331f3324546e73a70d4d2555861606d
#
_entry.id   3331f3324546e73a70d4d2555861606d
#
_cell.length_a   1.000
_cell.length_b   1.000
_cell.length_c   1.000
_cell.angle_alpha   90.00
_cell.angle_beta   90.00
_cell.angle_gamma   90.00
#
_symmetry.space_group_name_H-M   'P 1'
#
loop_
_entity.id
_entity.type
_entity.pdbx_description
1 polymer ?
#
loop_
_entity_poly.entity_id
_entity_poly.type
_entity_poly.pdbx_seq_one_letter_code
_entity_poly.pdbx_strand_id
1 'polypeptide(L)'
;SIMSKKLADGSDVQLLDVKYGSGAFMRNIDEATKLAKLMVEIGKRAGKKTCAEITNMNQPLGMEVGNSNEVIEAINTLHGNGPKDLMEICYSSGSTLLIMAHVASNMETARKRLEEVIQNGMAFDCFCRMVEAQGGDVRFVKDTSLFPKATYNVDVKAVSDGFVKSMDAKTIGLVSCQIGGGREKEGDVIDHAAGITLKKKIGDKVHKGETIMVIHSDRPNLENAQRRLAHSFETSPIYPDMLPLIEKRID
;
A
#
# COMPACT_ATOMS: atom_id res chain seq x y z
N SER A 1 12.76 6.74 17.00
CA SER A 1 13.54 6.30 15.82
C SER A 1 12.92 6.71 14.48
N ILE A 2 11.58 6.81 14.33
CA ILE A 2 10.94 7.22 13.06
C ILE A 2 11.36 8.64 12.66
N MET A 3 11.16 9.62 13.55
CA MET A 3 11.42 11.03 13.25
C MET A 3 12.91 11.34 13.05
N SER A 4 13.83 10.60 13.67
CA SER A 4 15.27 10.80 13.42
C SER A 4 15.64 10.58 11.95
N LYS A 5 15.07 9.56 11.32
CA LYS A 5 15.28 9.30 9.89
C LYS A 5 14.63 10.36 9.00
N LYS A 6 13.40 10.78 9.34
CA LYS A 6 12.67 11.82 8.60
C LYS A 6 13.32 13.19 8.69
N LEU A 7 13.93 13.51 9.82
CA LEU A 7 14.68 14.77 9.98
C LEU A 7 16.03 14.74 9.24
N ALA A 8 16.63 13.56 9.09
CA ALA A 8 17.91 13.38 8.41
C ALA A 8 17.82 13.45 6.88
N ASP A 9 16.63 13.26 6.28
CA ASP A 9 16.45 13.24 4.82
C ASP A 9 16.59 14.62 4.15
N GLY A 10 16.58 15.70 4.93
CA GLY A 10 16.79 17.07 4.43
C GLY A 10 15.56 17.72 3.80
N SER A 11 14.39 17.06 3.75
CA SER A 11 13.18 17.61 3.16
C SER A 11 12.68 18.87 3.88
N ASP A 12 12.10 19.84 3.15
CA ASP A 12 11.55 21.08 3.69
C ASP A 12 10.15 20.89 4.26
N VAL A 13 9.37 19.99 3.67
CA VAL A 13 8.00 19.65 4.07
C VAL A 13 7.86 18.15 4.25
N GLN A 14 7.10 17.74 5.25
CA GLN A 14 6.89 16.32 5.57
C GLN A 14 5.41 16.04 5.80
N LEU A 15 4.89 15.05 5.11
CA LEU A 15 3.61 14.42 5.40
C LEU A 15 3.86 13.02 5.95
N LEU A 16 3.28 12.73 7.10
CA LEU A 16 3.40 11.45 7.78
C LEU A 16 2.10 10.67 7.61
N ASP A 17 2.15 9.58 6.84
CA ASP A 17 1.01 8.66 6.74
C ASP A 17 1.03 7.70 7.94
N VAL A 18 0.15 7.94 8.91
CA VAL A 18 0.06 7.16 10.16
C VAL A 18 -1.07 6.16 10.05
N LYS A 19 -0.71 4.92 9.84
CA LYS A 19 -1.64 3.81 9.66
C LYS A 19 -2.25 3.34 10.99
N TYR A 20 -3.56 2.97 10.96
CA TYR A 20 -4.23 2.24 12.04
C TYR A 20 -4.97 1.03 11.50
N GLY A 21 -5.22 0.04 12.34
CA GLY A 21 -6.00 -1.16 12.00
C GLY A 21 -5.19 -2.46 12.06
N SER A 22 -5.72 -3.54 11.48
CA SER A 22 -5.15 -4.88 11.57
C SER A 22 -3.73 -5.00 11.00
N GLY A 23 -3.40 -4.23 9.96
CA GLY A 23 -2.08 -4.20 9.33
C GLY A 23 -1.09 -3.20 9.94
N ALA A 24 -1.47 -2.46 10.97
CA ALA A 24 -0.67 -1.39 11.55
C ALA A 24 -0.19 -1.70 12.98
N PHE A 25 0.82 -0.95 13.45
CA PHE A 25 1.22 -0.99 14.86
C PHE A 25 0.15 -0.37 15.75
N MET A 26 -0.46 0.75 15.32
CA MET A 26 -1.57 1.39 16.02
C MET A 26 -2.87 0.65 15.71
N ARG A 27 -3.54 0.13 16.74
CA ARG A 27 -4.73 -0.70 16.57
C ARG A 27 -6.00 0.10 16.35
N ASN A 28 -6.01 1.33 16.82
CA ASN A 28 -7.17 2.21 16.76
C ASN A 28 -6.77 3.66 16.43
N ILE A 29 -7.78 4.47 16.11
CA ILE A 29 -7.63 5.86 15.71
C ILE A 29 -7.02 6.72 16.83
N ASP A 30 -7.33 6.43 18.10
CA ASP A 30 -6.83 7.22 19.23
C ASP A 30 -5.33 7.05 19.43
N GLU A 31 -4.84 5.82 19.34
CA GLU A 31 -3.40 5.53 19.39
C GLU A 31 -2.66 6.17 18.22
N ALA A 32 -3.20 6.03 17.00
CA ALA A 32 -2.64 6.65 15.80
C ALA A 32 -2.62 8.18 15.92
N THR A 33 -3.69 8.77 16.49
CA THR A 33 -3.77 10.22 16.73
C THR A 33 -2.71 10.71 17.71
N LYS A 34 -2.49 9.98 18.82
CA LYS A 34 -1.46 10.34 19.79
C LYS A 34 -0.07 10.30 19.16
N LEU A 35 0.22 9.24 18.39
CA LEU A 35 1.50 9.11 17.68
C LEU A 35 1.67 10.24 16.65
N ALA A 36 0.66 10.50 15.82
CA ALA A 36 0.68 11.54 14.80
C ALA A 36 0.96 12.93 15.40
N LYS A 37 0.23 13.30 16.46
CA LYS A 37 0.45 14.58 17.17
C LYS A 37 1.87 14.72 17.68
N LEU A 38 2.42 13.67 18.33
CA LEU A 38 3.79 13.68 18.81
C LEU A 38 4.80 13.85 17.68
N MET A 39 4.62 13.13 16.57
CA MET A 39 5.53 13.21 15.43
C MET A 39 5.47 14.58 14.73
N VAL A 40 4.28 15.15 14.57
CA VAL A 40 4.10 16.51 14.02
C VAL A 40 4.78 17.54 14.93
N GLU A 41 4.59 17.45 16.25
CA GLU A 41 5.25 18.36 17.21
C GLU A 41 6.78 18.25 17.14
N ILE A 42 7.35 17.05 17.06
CA ILE A 42 8.80 16.84 16.90
C ILE A 42 9.29 17.51 15.60
N GLY A 43 8.59 17.31 14.48
CA GLY A 43 8.95 17.93 13.21
C GLY A 43 8.93 19.46 13.28
N LYS A 44 7.89 20.04 13.85
CA LYS A 44 7.75 21.50 14.05
C LYS A 44 8.85 22.07 14.95
N ARG A 45 9.17 21.42 16.06
CA ARG A 45 10.29 21.82 16.95
C ARG A 45 11.66 21.74 16.26
N ALA A 46 11.81 20.85 15.30
CA ALA A 46 13.01 20.76 14.46
C ALA A 46 13.01 21.75 13.27
N GLY A 47 12.06 22.69 13.20
CA GLY A 47 11.97 23.70 12.16
C GLY A 47 11.43 23.20 10.82
N LYS A 48 10.81 21.99 10.78
CA LYS A 48 10.22 21.41 9.56
C LYS A 48 8.71 21.66 9.50
N LYS A 49 8.20 21.98 8.31
CA LYS A 49 6.76 21.97 8.05
C LYS A 49 6.28 20.53 8.04
N THR A 50 5.60 20.11 9.08
CA THR A 50 5.18 18.71 9.26
C THR A 50 3.68 18.63 9.53
N CYS A 51 3.00 17.74 8.83
CA CYS A 51 1.63 17.33 9.11
C CYS A 51 1.53 15.79 9.04
N ALA A 52 0.39 15.24 9.45
CA ALA A 52 0.13 13.80 9.37
C ALA A 52 -1.29 13.53 8.85
N GLU A 53 -1.46 12.43 8.13
CA GLU A 53 -2.75 11.83 7.79
C GLU A 53 -2.91 10.52 8.54
N ILE A 54 -4.07 10.28 9.15
CA ILE A 54 -4.41 9.01 9.78
C ILE A 54 -5.20 8.19 8.78
N THR A 55 -4.67 7.04 8.39
CA THR A 55 -5.22 6.22 7.31
C THR A 55 -5.49 4.80 7.75
N ASN A 56 -6.52 4.21 7.15
CA ASN A 56 -7.03 2.88 7.49
C ASN A 56 -6.17 1.78 6.85
N MET A 57 -5.73 0.82 7.66
CA MET A 57 -4.98 -0.38 7.24
C MET A 57 -5.66 -1.67 7.74
N ASN A 58 -7.01 -1.71 7.75
CA ASN A 58 -7.76 -2.93 8.03
C ASN A 58 -7.82 -3.90 6.84
N GLN A 59 -7.28 -3.50 5.71
CA GLN A 59 -6.99 -4.32 4.54
C GLN A 59 -5.72 -3.77 3.88
N PRO A 60 -4.99 -4.56 3.06
CA PRO A 60 -3.88 -4.04 2.27
C PRO A 60 -4.32 -2.87 1.39
N LEU A 61 -3.47 -1.86 1.22
CA LEU A 61 -3.68 -0.78 0.27
C LEU A 61 -3.33 -1.31 -1.14
N GLY A 62 -4.14 -0.98 -2.14
CA GLY A 62 -3.99 -1.57 -3.46
C GLY A 62 -4.44 -3.03 -3.51
N MET A 63 -4.05 -3.74 -4.55
CA MET A 63 -4.42 -5.13 -4.80
C MET A 63 -3.23 -6.09 -4.65
N GLU A 64 -2.01 -5.57 -4.61
CA GLU A 64 -0.81 -6.37 -4.57
C GLU A 64 -0.11 -6.30 -3.20
N VAL A 65 0.45 -7.42 -2.75
CA VAL A 65 1.24 -7.52 -1.50
C VAL A 65 2.48 -8.36 -1.78
N GLY A 66 3.66 -7.75 -1.83
CA GLY A 66 4.91 -8.46 -2.12
C GLY A 66 6.05 -7.55 -2.57
N ASN A 67 6.71 -7.88 -3.66
CA ASN A 67 7.85 -7.11 -4.19
C ASN A 67 7.58 -6.65 -5.63
N SER A 68 7.92 -7.47 -6.63
CA SER A 68 7.76 -7.09 -8.05
C SER A 68 6.31 -6.76 -8.42
N ASN A 69 5.35 -7.48 -7.86
CA ASN A 69 3.93 -7.25 -8.09
C ASN A 69 3.50 -5.86 -7.57
N GLU A 70 3.98 -5.39 -6.41
CA GLU A 70 3.70 -4.03 -5.93
C GLU A 70 4.36 -2.95 -6.80
N VAL A 71 5.57 -3.20 -7.31
CA VAL A 71 6.23 -2.27 -8.25
C VAL A 71 5.45 -2.20 -9.57
N ILE A 72 4.95 -3.33 -10.07
CA ILE A 72 4.10 -3.37 -11.27
C ILE A 72 2.79 -2.61 -11.03
N GLU A 73 2.17 -2.77 -9.86
CA GLU A 73 0.97 -1.99 -9.48
C GLU A 73 1.27 -0.48 -9.43
N ALA A 74 2.42 -0.08 -8.86
CA ALA A 74 2.84 1.31 -8.84
C ALA A 74 3.06 1.87 -10.27
N ILE A 75 3.67 1.10 -11.17
CA ILE A 75 3.84 1.47 -12.58
C ILE A 75 2.47 1.64 -13.25
N ASN A 76 1.55 0.70 -13.07
CA ASN A 76 0.18 0.80 -13.60
C ASN A 76 -0.55 2.02 -13.02
N THR A 77 -0.33 2.33 -11.75
CA THR A 77 -0.90 3.52 -11.07
C THR A 77 -0.38 4.80 -11.70
N LEU A 78 0.90 4.88 -12.04
CA LEU A 78 1.50 6.02 -12.75
C LEU A 78 1.01 6.17 -14.20
N HIS A 79 0.46 5.12 -14.78
CA HIS A 79 -0.25 5.16 -16.06
C HIS A 79 -1.77 5.42 -15.92
N GLY A 80 -2.27 5.72 -14.70
CA GLY A 80 -3.67 6.00 -14.43
C GLY A 80 -4.57 4.77 -14.24
N ASN A 81 -3.99 3.56 -14.21
CA ASN A 81 -4.70 2.29 -14.08
C ASN A 81 -4.55 1.66 -12.67
N GLY A 82 -4.32 2.48 -11.66
CA GLY A 82 -4.13 2.02 -10.28
C GLY A 82 -5.45 1.70 -9.56
N PRO A 83 -5.38 0.93 -8.46
CA PRO A 83 -6.50 0.71 -7.56
C PRO A 83 -7.02 2.03 -6.97
N LYS A 84 -8.34 2.12 -6.79
CA LYS A 84 -9.00 3.37 -6.35
C LYS A 84 -8.50 3.86 -4.99
N ASP A 85 -8.30 2.95 -4.04
CA ASP A 85 -7.81 3.28 -2.69
C ASP A 85 -6.38 3.79 -2.72
N LEU A 86 -5.48 3.14 -3.49
CA LEU A 86 -4.11 3.59 -3.70
C LEU A 86 -4.06 4.97 -4.35
N MET A 87 -4.83 5.17 -5.43
CA MET A 87 -4.93 6.46 -6.11
C MET A 87 -5.43 7.57 -5.16
N GLU A 88 -6.43 7.29 -4.32
CA GLU A 88 -6.99 8.28 -3.40
C GLU A 88 -5.97 8.71 -2.32
N ILE A 89 -5.22 7.76 -1.75
CA ILE A 89 -4.13 8.09 -0.83
C ILE A 89 -3.06 8.95 -1.53
N CYS A 90 -2.64 8.56 -2.74
CA CYS A 90 -1.65 9.31 -3.50
C CYS A 90 -2.12 10.74 -3.81
N TYR A 91 -3.39 10.92 -4.19
CA TYR A 91 -3.95 12.25 -4.45
C TYR A 91 -4.08 13.09 -3.17
N SER A 92 -4.54 12.52 -2.06
CA SER A 92 -4.64 13.23 -0.78
C SER A 92 -3.27 13.69 -0.29
N SER A 93 -2.34 12.75 -0.18
CA SER A 93 -1.00 13.00 0.34
C SER A 93 -0.21 13.93 -0.59
N GLY A 94 -0.25 13.68 -1.90
CA GLY A 94 0.40 14.52 -2.89
C GLY A 94 -0.15 15.95 -2.94
N SER A 95 -1.48 16.11 -2.87
CA SER A 95 -2.11 17.43 -2.82
C SER A 95 -1.71 18.19 -1.57
N THR A 96 -1.65 17.52 -0.43
CA THR A 96 -1.19 18.12 0.83
C THR A 96 0.24 18.62 0.71
N LEU A 97 1.14 17.80 0.16
CA LEU A 97 2.55 18.17 -0.05
C LEU A 97 2.69 19.36 -1.00
N LEU A 98 1.92 19.41 -2.12
CA LEU A 98 1.93 20.54 -3.05
C LEU A 98 1.47 21.84 -2.39
N ILE A 99 0.49 21.79 -1.50
CA ILE A 99 0.02 22.96 -0.76
C ILE A 99 1.08 23.41 0.26
N MET A 100 1.65 22.49 1.02
CA MET A 100 2.70 22.78 2.00
C MET A 100 3.95 23.37 1.37
N ALA A 101 4.26 22.95 0.14
CA ALA A 101 5.37 23.45 -0.67
C ALA A 101 5.04 24.75 -1.44
N HIS A 102 3.83 25.32 -1.25
CA HIS A 102 3.34 26.51 -1.97
C HIS A 102 3.28 26.36 -3.50
N VAL A 103 3.18 25.13 -4.01
CA VAL A 103 3.04 24.82 -5.45
C VAL A 103 1.58 24.90 -5.88
N ALA A 104 0.64 24.64 -4.97
CA ALA A 104 -0.80 24.76 -5.20
C ALA A 104 -1.45 25.55 -4.07
N SER A 105 -2.59 26.24 -4.36
CA SER A 105 -3.29 27.08 -3.41
C SER A 105 -4.35 26.33 -2.58
N ASN A 106 -4.86 25.21 -3.09
CA ASN A 106 -5.92 24.43 -2.43
C ASN A 106 -5.91 22.97 -2.96
N MET A 107 -6.70 22.11 -2.33
CA MET A 107 -6.78 20.68 -2.65
C MET A 107 -7.24 20.41 -4.08
N GLU A 108 -8.18 21.20 -4.59
CA GLU A 108 -8.69 20.99 -5.95
C GLU A 108 -7.62 21.28 -7.02
N THR A 109 -6.93 22.40 -6.91
CA THR A 109 -5.85 22.77 -7.85
C THR A 109 -4.66 21.85 -7.72
N ALA A 110 -4.34 21.36 -6.52
CA ALA A 110 -3.29 20.39 -6.29
C ALA A 110 -3.63 19.05 -6.94
N ARG A 111 -4.85 18.55 -6.72
CA ARG A 111 -5.32 17.27 -7.30
C ARG A 111 -5.29 17.33 -8.83
N LYS A 112 -5.81 18.39 -9.44
CA LYS A 112 -5.76 18.57 -10.90
C LYS A 112 -4.34 18.48 -11.45
N ARG A 113 -3.36 19.10 -10.79
CA ARG A 113 -1.94 18.99 -11.20
C ARG A 113 -1.42 17.57 -11.12
N LEU A 114 -1.79 16.81 -10.08
CA LEU A 114 -1.39 15.40 -9.97
C LEU A 114 -2.04 14.54 -11.07
N GLU A 115 -3.32 14.77 -11.36
CA GLU A 115 -4.03 14.11 -12.44
C GLU A 115 -3.40 14.43 -13.81
N GLU A 116 -3.05 15.68 -14.06
CA GLU A 116 -2.37 16.13 -15.29
C GLU A 116 -1.02 15.42 -15.50
N VAL A 117 -0.17 15.32 -14.47
CA VAL A 117 1.15 14.68 -14.62
C VAL A 117 1.08 13.16 -14.77
N ILE A 118 0.00 12.53 -14.29
CA ILE A 118 -0.30 11.13 -14.58
C ILE A 118 -0.77 10.98 -16.03
N GLN A 119 -1.74 11.80 -16.46
CA GLN A 119 -2.34 11.70 -17.80
C GLN A 119 -1.34 11.99 -18.93
N ASN A 120 -0.42 12.94 -18.73
CA ASN A 120 0.58 13.30 -19.74
C ASN A 120 1.89 12.48 -19.65
N GLY A 121 1.99 11.53 -18.72
CA GLY A 121 3.13 10.63 -18.55
C GLY A 121 4.31 11.21 -17.76
N MET A 122 4.29 12.48 -17.37
CA MET A 122 5.41 13.12 -16.63
C MET A 122 5.69 12.44 -15.29
N ALA A 123 4.67 11.91 -14.61
CA ALA A 123 4.83 11.16 -13.36
C ALA A 123 5.60 9.86 -13.60
N PHE A 124 5.28 9.12 -14.66
CA PHE A 124 6.00 7.91 -15.05
C PHE A 124 7.45 8.22 -15.46
N ASP A 125 7.67 9.27 -16.24
CA ASP A 125 9.01 9.71 -16.62
C ASP A 125 9.86 10.11 -15.40
N CYS A 126 9.23 10.73 -14.38
CA CYS A 126 9.89 11.04 -13.12
C CYS A 126 10.34 9.78 -12.39
N PHE A 127 9.48 8.76 -12.35
CA PHE A 127 9.80 7.46 -11.78
C PHE A 127 10.96 6.78 -12.51
N CYS A 128 10.95 6.78 -13.84
CA CYS A 128 12.06 6.25 -14.65
C CYS A 128 13.40 6.93 -14.30
N ARG A 129 13.42 8.28 -14.22
CA ARG A 129 14.61 9.03 -13.83
C ARG A 129 15.09 8.71 -12.41
N MET A 130 14.16 8.53 -11.48
CA MET A 130 14.48 8.13 -10.11
C MET A 130 15.16 6.76 -10.07
N VAL A 131 14.62 5.77 -10.79
CA VAL A 131 15.20 4.41 -10.87
C VAL A 131 16.61 4.47 -11.48
N GLU A 132 16.78 5.19 -12.58
CA GLU A 132 18.07 5.35 -13.26
C GLU A 132 19.12 6.06 -12.36
N ALA A 133 18.72 7.13 -11.68
CA ALA A 133 19.60 7.89 -10.78
C ALA A 133 20.08 7.04 -9.57
N GLN A 134 19.31 6.03 -9.17
CA GLN A 134 19.68 5.08 -8.12
C GLN A 134 20.43 3.84 -8.66
N GLY A 135 20.77 3.82 -9.95
CA GLY A 135 21.48 2.70 -10.58
C GLY A 135 20.61 1.49 -10.91
N GLY A 136 19.28 1.65 -10.87
CA GLY A 136 18.33 0.61 -11.26
C GLY A 136 18.22 0.47 -12.77
N ASP A 137 17.78 -0.71 -13.22
CA ASP A 137 17.54 -1.00 -14.62
C ASP A 137 16.15 -0.54 -15.07
N VAL A 138 16.09 0.61 -15.73
CA VAL A 138 14.85 1.23 -16.20
C VAL A 138 14.09 0.41 -17.24
N ARG A 139 14.73 -0.62 -17.85
CA ARG A 139 14.04 -1.52 -18.79
C ARG A 139 12.89 -2.26 -18.12
N PHE A 140 13.06 -2.68 -16.85
CA PHE A 140 12.00 -3.33 -16.08
C PHE A 140 10.81 -2.39 -15.84
N VAL A 141 11.06 -1.09 -15.65
CA VAL A 141 9.99 -0.11 -15.47
C VAL A 141 9.21 0.13 -16.76
N LYS A 142 9.90 0.14 -17.91
CA LYS A 142 9.30 0.36 -19.23
C LYS A 142 8.59 -0.88 -19.78
N ASP A 143 9.07 -2.06 -19.40
CA ASP A 143 8.50 -3.36 -19.79
C ASP A 143 8.37 -4.26 -18.57
N THR A 144 7.19 -4.25 -17.96
CA THR A 144 6.90 -5.03 -16.77
C THR A 144 6.92 -6.54 -17.01
N SER A 145 6.92 -7.00 -18.26
CA SER A 145 7.05 -8.44 -18.59
C SER A 145 8.40 -9.02 -18.25
N LEU A 146 9.42 -8.15 -18.06
CA LEU A 146 10.77 -8.51 -17.66
C LEU A 146 10.90 -8.86 -16.18
N PHE A 147 9.94 -8.46 -15.32
CA PHE A 147 9.95 -8.86 -13.92
C PHE A 147 9.87 -10.38 -13.76
N PRO A 148 10.54 -10.95 -12.74
CA PRO A 148 10.47 -12.38 -12.49
C PRO A 148 9.03 -12.82 -12.23
N LYS A 149 8.68 -14.00 -12.73
CA LYS A 149 7.35 -14.60 -12.58
C LYS A 149 7.47 -15.83 -11.69
N ALA A 150 6.56 -15.94 -10.73
CA ALA A 150 6.50 -17.08 -9.83
C ALA A 150 6.14 -18.38 -10.57
N THR A 151 6.78 -19.48 -10.18
CA THR A 151 6.54 -20.82 -10.73
C THR A 151 5.14 -21.32 -10.36
N TYR A 152 4.71 -21.07 -9.14
CA TYR A 152 3.41 -21.52 -8.61
C TYR A 152 2.46 -20.34 -8.42
N ASN A 153 1.25 -20.51 -8.92
CA ASN A 153 0.14 -19.58 -8.72
C ASN A 153 -1.02 -20.35 -8.12
N VAL A 154 -1.36 -20.07 -6.85
CA VAL A 154 -2.35 -20.86 -6.09
C VAL A 154 -3.51 -19.97 -5.67
N ASP A 155 -4.71 -20.34 -6.12
CA ASP A 155 -5.95 -19.66 -5.76
C ASP A 155 -6.31 -19.87 -4.28
N VAL A 156 -6.67 -18.80 -3.60
CA VAL A 156 -7.35 -18.82 -2.31
C VAL A 156 -8.83 -18.55 -2.55
N LYS A 157 -9.69 -19.47 -2.11
CA LYS A 157 -11.11 -19.44 -2.42
C LYS A 157 -11.96 -19.04 -1.23
N ALA A 158 -13.06 -18.32 -1.51
CA ALA A 158 -14.08 -18.00 -0.52
C ALA A 158 -14.73 -19.28 0.02
N VAL A 159 -14.89 -19.36 1.33
CA VAL A 159 -15.51 -20.52 2.00
C VAL A 159 -17.03 -20.43 2.09
N SER A 160 -17.59 -19.24 1.92
CA SER A 160 -19.04 -18.96 1.98
C SER A 160 -19.44 -17.81 1.07
N ASP A 161 -20.74 -17.70 0.78
CA ASP A 161 -21.34 -16.54 0.10
C ASP A 161 -21.44 -15.35 1.05
N GLY A 162 -21.49 -14.14 0.50
CA GLY A 162 -21.74 -12.91 1.26
C GLY A 162 -20.94 -11.72 0.76
N PHE A 163 -20.75 -10.75 1.63
CA PHE A 163 -19.84 -9.62 1.44
C PHE A 163 -18.60 -9.84 2.28
N VAL A 164 -17.43 -9.45 1.76
CA VAL A 164 -16.21 -9.42 2.58
C VAL A 164 -16.40 -8.41 3.70
N LYS A 165 -16.48 -8.89 4.93
CA LYS A 165 -16.74 -8.08 6.13
C LYS A 165 -15.48 -7.50 6.73
N SER A 166 -14.42 -8.30 6.78
CA SER A 166 -13.14 -7.90 7.37
C SER A 166 -11.99 -8.67 6.73
N MET A 167 -10.80 -8.07 6.82
CA MET A 167 -9.53 -8.68 6.44
C MET A 167 -8.51 -8.52 7.57
N ASP A 168 -7.61 -9.49 7.72
CA ASP A 168 -6.42 -9.37 8.56
C ASP A 168 -5.20 -9.06 7.70
N ALA A 169 -4.97 -7.76 7.45
CA ALA A 169 -3.85 -7.30 6.65
C ALA A 169 -2.48 -7.73 7.22
N LYS A 170 -2.36 -7.89 8.55
CA LYS A 170 -1.15 -8.40 9.19
C LYS A 170 -0.88 -9.85 8.79
N THR A 171 -1.89 -10.72 8.83
CA THR A 171 -1.73 -12.12 8.40
C THR A 171 -1.38 -12.20 6.93
N ILE A 172 -1.99 -11.38 6.06
CA ILE A 172 -1.66 -11.33 4.63
C ILE A 172 -0.18 -10.95 4.43
N GLY A 173 0.31 -9.90 5.10
CA GLY A 173 1.71 -9.48 5.04
C GLY A 173 2.68 -10.54 5.59
N LEU A 174 2.35 -11.21 6.69
CA LEU A 174 3.18 -12.29 7.24
C LEU A 174 3.25 -13.50 6.30
N VAL A 175 2.14 -13.85 5.65
CA VAL A 175 2.14 -14.92 4.66
C VAL A 175 2.96 -14.54 3.44
N SER A 176 2.87 -13.28 2.95
CA SER A 176 3.72 -12.80 1.86
C SER A 176 5.22 -12.96 2.21
N CYS A 177 5.62 -12.64 3.44
CA CYS A 177 6.98 -12.89 3.91
C CYS A 177 7.35 -14.38 3.87
N GLN A 178 6.48 -15.26 4.41
CA GLN A 178 6.71 -16.70 4.51
C GLN A 178 6.82 -17.42 3.16
N ILE A 179 6.12 -16.95 2.14
CA ILE A 179 6.19 -17.53 0.79
C ILE A 179 7.41 -17.08 -0.02
N GLY A 180 8.27 -16.23 0.56
CA GLY A 180 9.52 -15.75 -0.03
C GLY A 180 9.59 -14.25 -0.24
N GLY A 181 8.48 -13.49 -0.10
CA GLY A 181 8.46 -12.05 -0.34
C GLY A 181 9.21 -11.20 0.69
N GLY A 182 9.65 -11.80 1.80
CA GLY A 182 10.41 -11.12 2.85
C GLY A 182 11.42 -12.04 3.54
N ARG A 183 12.16 -11.50 4.51
CA ARG A 183 13.12 -12.23 5.35
C ARG A 183 12.47 -12.61 6.67
N GLU A 184 12.47 -13.88 7.02
CA GLU A 184 12.08 -14.39 8.34
C GLU A 184 13.27 -14.36 9.32
N LYS A 185 14.48 -14.47 8.80
CA LYS A 185 15.74 -14.39 9.56
C LYS A 185 16.82 -13.69 8.74
N GLU A 186 17.88 -13.29 9.41
CA GLU A 186 19.06 -12.71 8.76
C GLU A 186 19.69 -13.71 7.77
N GLY A 187 20.03 -13.21 6.58
CA GLY A 187 20.62 -14.03 5.51
C GLY A 187 19.62 -14.68 4.57
N ASP A 188 18.32 -14.64 4.83
CA ASP A 188 17.32 -15.14 3.90
C ASP A 188 17.37 -14.37 2.58
N VAL A 189 17.30 -15.10 1.47
CA VAL A 189 17.21 -14.55 0.12
C VAL A 189 15.73 -14.21 -0.17
N ILE A 190 15.50 -12.99 -0.62
CA ILE A 190 14.16 -12.54 -1.02
C ILE A 190 13.87 -13.08 -2.43
N ASP A 191 12.72 -13.73 -2.59
CA ASP A 191 12.15 -14.06 -3.89
C ASP A 191 11.33 -12.87 -4.39
N HIS A 192 11.83 -12.19 -5.41
CA HIS A 192 11.16 -11.00 -5.95
C HIS A 192 9.86 -11.33 -6.71
N ALA A 193 9.65 -12.57 -7.11
CA ALA A 193 8.42 -13.03 -7.74
C ALA A 193 7.33 -13.39 -6.72
N ALA A 194 7.72 -13.58 -5.43
CA ALA A 194 6.77 -13.95 -4.39
C ALA A 194 5.87 -12.78 -4.00
N GLY A 195 4.58 -13.05 -3.87
CA GLY A 195 3.58 -12.07 -3.46
C GLY A 195 2.17 -12.64 -3.43
N ILE A 196 1.23 -11.79 -3.13
CA ILE A 196 -0.21 -12.11 -3.08
C ILE A 196 -0.95 -11.03 -3.86
N THR A 197 -1.80 -11.46 -4.81
CA THR A 197 -2.74 -10.58 -5.51
C THR A 197 -4.11 -10.71 -4.87
N LEU A 198 -4.66 -9.62 -4.35
CA LEU A 198 -6.06 -9.54 -3.90
C LEU A 198 -6.99 -9.48 -5.13
N LYS A 199 -8.10 -10.20 -5.08
CA LYS A 199 -9.17 -10.12 -6.08
C LYS A 199 -10.44 -9.50 -5.51
N LYS A 200 -10.50 -9.39 -4.17
CA LYS A 200 -11.63 -8.85 -3.42
C LYS A 200 -11.13 -7.98 -2.28
N LYS A 201 -11.91 -6.97 -1.96
CA LYS A 201 -11.70 -6.02 -0.86
C LYS A 201 -12.88 -6.02 0.09
N ILE A 202 -12.76 -5.38 1.25
CA ILE A 202 -13.88 -5.20 2.19
C ILE A 202 -15.04 -4.50 1.46
N GLY A 203 -16.26 -5.06 1.58
CA GLY A 203 -17.46 -4.60 0.88
C GLY A 203 -17.77 -5.35 -0.41
N ASP A 204 -16.80 -6.04 -1.01
CA ASP A 204 -17.05 -6.80 -2.24
C ASP A 204 -17.93 -8.02 -1.98
N LYS A 205 -18.84 -8.29 -2.91
CA LYS A 205 -19.64 -9.52 -2.91
C LYS A 205 -18.79 -10.70 -3.38
N VAL A 206 -18.94 -11.82 -2.70
CA VAL A 206 -18.25 -13.08 -3.00
C VAL A 206 -19.21 -14.26 -2.99
N HIS A 207 -18.89 -15.26 -3.81
CA HIS A 207 -19.58 -16.55 -3.83
C HIS A 207 -18.63 -17.65 -3.34
N LYS A 208 -19.19 -18.64 -2.65
CA LYS A 208 -18.43 -19.83 -2.21
C LYS A 208 -17.69 -20.45 -3.39
N GLY A 209 -16.39 -20.67 -3.22
CA GLY A 209 -15.51 -21.20 -4.25
C GLY A 209 -14.94 -20.15 -5.23
N GLU A 210 -15.36 -18.89 -5.14
CA GLU A 210 -14.79 -17.80 -5.93
C GLU A 210 -13.35 -17.49 -5.44
N THR A 211 -12.45 -17.18 -6.38
CA THR A 211 -11.06 -16.78 -6.04
C THR A 211 -11.07 -15.37 -5.45
N ILE A 212 -10.55 -15.25 -4.22
CA ILE A 212 -10.45 -13.98 -3.49
C ILE A 212 -9.03 -13.42 -3.43
N MET A 213 -8.04 -14.30 -3.46
CA MET A 213 -6.62 -13.98 -3.53
C MET A 213 -5.90 -15.01 -4.40
N VAL A 214 -4.73 -14.63 -4.91
CA VAL A 214 -3.81 -15.55 -5.61
C VAL A 214 -2.44 -15.44 -4.95
N ILE A 215 -1.88 -16.56 -4.55
CA ILE A 215 -0.51 -16.69 -4.04
C ILE A 215 0.43 -16.87 -5.23
N HIS A 216 1.52 -16.12 -5.28
CA HIS A 216 2.61 -16.25 -6.23
C HIS A 216 3.89 -16.65 -5.47
N SER A 217 4.56 -17.74 -5.82
CA SER A 217 5.79 -18.18 -5.13
C SER A 217 6.57 -19.21 -5.95
N ASP A 218 7.86 -19.27 -5.74
CA ASP A 218 8.71 -20.36 -6.25
C ASP A 218 8.80 -21.55 -5.27
N ARG A 219 8.21 -21.41 -4.08
CA ARG A 219 8.13 -22.50 -3.07
C ARG A 219 6.98 -23.45 -3.40
N PRO A 220 7.23 -24.80 -3.41
CA PRO A 220 6.22 -25.77 -3.86
C PRO A 220 5.10 -26.06 -2.83
N ASN A 221 5.33 -25.87 -1.54
CA ASN A 221 4.41 -26.30 -0.48
C ASN A 221 3.64 -25.07 0.08
N LEU A 222 2.53 -24.74 -0.56
CA LEU A 222 1.75 -23.52 -0.27
C LEU A 222 0.44 -23.78 0.49
N GLU A 223 0.12 -25.03 0.88
CA GLU A 223 -1.15 -25.40 1.53
C GLU A 223 -1.35 -24.66 2.86
N ASN A 224 -0.28 -24.47 3.64
CA ASN A 224 -0.35 -23.74 4.90
C ASN A 224 -0.61 -22.24 4.66
N ALA A 225 0.06 -21.65 3.67
CA ALA A 225 -0.16 -20.27 3.26
C ALA A 225 -1.60 -20.07 2.76
N GLN A 226 -2.08 -20.95 1.88
CA GLN A 226 -3.43 -20.94 1.34
C GLN A 226 -4.48 -21.02 2.46
N ARG A 227 -4.32 -21.94 3.42
CA ARG A 227 -5.23 -22.08 4.57
C ARG A 227 -5.23 -20.83 5.45
N ARG A 228 -4.05 -20.26 5.76
CA ARG A 228 -3.94 -19.05 6.56
C ARG A 228 -4.62 -17.86 5.88
N LEU A 229 -4.42 -17.69 4.58
CA LEU A 229 -5.07 -16.63 3.80
C LEU A 229 -6.59 -16.83 3.72
N ALA A 230 -7.07 -18.07 3.57
CA ALA A 230 -8.51 -18.37 3.59
C ALA A 230 -9.18 -17.96 4.93
N HIS A 231 -8.41 -17.94 6.04
CA HIS A 231 -8.89 -17.49 7.35
C HIS A 231 -8.56 -16.01 7.65
N SER A 232 -7.87 -15.31 6.75
CA SER A 232 -7.53 -13.90 6.95
C SER A 232 -8.65 -12.94 6.54
N PHE A 233 -9.78 -13.45 6.11
CA PHE A 233 -10.96 -12.65 5.80
C PHE A 233 -12.23 -13.33 6.31
N GLU A 234 -13.23 -12.52 6.62
CA GLU A 234 -14.56 -12.98 7.03
C GLU A 234 -15.60 -12.50 6.02
N THR A 235 -16.62 -13.33 5.79
CA THR A 235 -17.79 -12.94 5.01
C THR A 235 -19.02 -12.75 5.91
N SER A 236 -19.95 -11.91 5.46
CA SER A 236 -21.23 -11.64 6.13
C SER A 236 -22.34 -11.58 5.09
N PRO A 237 -23.56 -12.06 5.39
CA PRO A 237 -24.72 -11.82 4.53
C PRO A 237 -25.14 -10.35 4.49
N ILE A 238 -24.71 -9.55 5.47
CA ILE A 238 -25.01 -8.11 5.58
C ILE A 238 -23.79 -7.33 5.07
N TYR A 239 -24.05 -6.30 4.25
CA TYR A 239 -23.02 -5.37 3.80
C TYR A 239 -22.35 -4.70 5.01
N PRO A 240 -21.00 -4.67 5.09
CA PRO A 240 -20.29 -4.11 6.23
C PRO A 240 -20.36 -2.58 6.26
N ASP A 241 -20.28 -2.02 7.47
CA ASP A 241 -20.04 -0.59 7.64
C ASP A 241 -18.64 -0.24 7.13
N MET A 242 -18.59 0.62 6.10
CA MET A 242 -17.33 1.02 5.47
C MET A 242 -16.68 2.15 6.26
N LEU A 243 -15.49 1.87 6.77
CA LEU A 243 -14.67 2.90 7.40
C LEU A 243 -13.99 3.77 6.32
N PRO A 244 -13.81 5.08 6.57
CA PRO A 244 -13.10 5.93 5.63
C PRO A 244 -11.65 5.47 5.47
N LEU A 245 -11.12 5.67 4.26
CA LEU A 245 -9.71 5.37 3.95
C LEU A 245 -8.77 6.35 4.66
N ILE A 246 -9.15 7.62 4.67
CA ILE A 246 -8.45 8.72 5.36
C ILE A 246 -9.38 9.24 6.45
N GLU A 247 -8.97 9.05 7.71
CA GLU A 247 -9.77 9.41 8.88
C GLU A 247 -9.73 10.91 9.16
N LYS A 248 -8.53 11.45 9.23
CA LYS A 248 -8.29 12.86 9.52
C LYS A 248 -6.85 13.28 9.26
N ARG A 249 -6.65 14.59 9.17
CA ARG A 249 -5.35 15.24 9.12
C ARG A 249 -5.02 15.88 10.46
N ILE A 250 -3.75 15.92 10.79
CA ILE A 250 -3.14 16.56 11.97
C ILE A 250 -2.10 17.56 11.43
N ASP A 251 -2.34 18.83 11.69
CA ASP A 251 -1.43 19.95 11.36
C ASP A 251 -0.64 20.40 12.57
#